data_b8d42ac5d816e3f02ce06aaa7b857a81
#
_entry.id   b8d42ac5d816e3f02ce06aaa7b857a81
#
_cell.length_a   1.000
_cell.length_b   1.000
_cell.length_c   1.000
_cell.angle_alpha   90.00
_cell.angle_beta   90.00
_cell.angle_gamma   90.00
#
_symmetry.space_group_name_H-M   'P 1'
#
loop_
_entity.id
_entity.type
_entity.pdbx_description
1 polymer ?
#
loop_
_entity_poly.entity_id
_entity_poly.type
_entity_poly.pdbx_seq_one_letter_code
_entity_poly.pdbx_strand_id
1 'polypeptide(L)'
;MKILIIVGCLFILSKNISHSSELVEIHLLDNLDDERGFCIDIKGHKSRASIEKGIQAHTCYSYQGQVSIDQGFKKQNLTNSVFYIPGFSVCMKVKSINFKYETILSKCDNMDLNNLAFSESNEIHLIQDKSYCLTVVENSLRKGKGGSPIHKMRDIELQKCNKNIHHLQRWGYRN
;
A
#
# COMPACT_ATOMS: atom_id res chain seq x y z
N MET A 1 56.58 14.19 44.52
CA MET A 1 56.14 13.24 43.51
C MET A 1 54.65 13.46 43.30
N LYS A 2 54.23 14.18 42.23
CA LYS A 2 52.82 14.53 41.95
C LYS A 2 52.29 13.52 40.95
N ILE A 3 51.32 12.73 41.34
CA ILE A 3 50.62 11.78 40.48
C ILE A 3 49.50 12.54 39.73
N LEU A 4 49.64 12.62 38.42
CA LEU A 4 48.63 13.23 37.52
C LEU A 4 47.66 12.11 37.11
N ILE A 5 46.40 12.18 37.63
CA ILE A 5 45.33 11.25 37.23
C ILE A 5 44.65 11.88 35.99
N ILE A 6 44.85 11.24 34.84
CA ILE A 6 44.15 11.58 33.60
C ILE A 6 42.82 10.81 33.61
N VAL A 7 41.72 11.52 33.85
CA VAL A 7 40.36 11.00 33.69
C VAL A 7 40.00 11.05 32.21
N GLY A 8 40.10 9.91 31.53
CA GLY A 8 39.66 9.79 30.15
C GLY A 8 38.14 9.74 30.06
N CYS A 9 37.54 10.80 29.54
CA CYS A 9 36.12 10.88 29.26
C CYS A 9 35.80 10.07 28.00
N LEU A 10 35.24 8.86 28.16
CA LEU A 10 34.79 8.03 27.04
C LEU A 10 33.45 8.61 26.53
N PHE A 11 33.49 9.38 25.45
CA PHE A 11 32.29 9.79 24.72
C PHE A 11 31.71 8.59 23.96
N ILE A 12 30.69 7.96 24.52
CA ILE A 12 29.87 6.97 23.80
C ILE A 12 28.98 7.74 22.82
N LEU A 13 29.40 7.81 21.57
CA LEU A 13 28.58 8.26 20.45
C LEU A 13 27.44 7.22 20.24
N SER A 14 26.31 7.41 20.90
CA SER A 14 25.08 6.71 20.54
C SER A 14 24.67 7.13 19.15
N LYS A 15 24.93 6.27 18.14
CA LYS A 15 24.34 6.39 16.81
C LYS A 15 22.84 6.22 16.98
N ASN A 16 22.11 7.34 16.98
CA ASN A 16 20.68 7.31 16.74
C ASN A 16 20.46 6.79 15.32
N ILE A 17 20.22 5.48 15.18
CA ILE A 17 19.75 4.89 13.94
C ILE A 17 18.31 5.42 13.77
N SER A 18 18.18 6.52 13.06
CA SER A 18 16.90 6.98 12.57
C SER A 18 16.36 5.88 11.66
N HIS A 19 15.46 5.07 12.17
CA HIS A 19 14.67 4.14 11.38
C HIS A 19 13.69 5.01 10.58
N SER A 20 14.13 5.50 9.43
CA SER A 20 13.19 6.08 8.46
C SER A 20 12.23 4.95 8.11
N SER A 21 10.97 5.13 8.41
CA SER A 21 9.93 4.14 8.08
C SER A 21 9.88 4.03 6.56
N GLU A 22 10.40 2.92 6.04
CA GLU A 22 10.44 2.66 4.61
C GLU A 22 9.01 2.61 4.06
N LEU A 23 8.69 3.53 3.16
CA LEU A 23 7.44 3.52 2.40
C LEU A 23 7.62 2.67 1.15
N VAL A 24 6.61 1.89 0.83
CA VAL A 24 6.55 1.05 -0.37
C VAL A 24 5.26 1.29 -1.12
N GLU A 25 5.30 1.18 -2.44
CA GLU A 25 4.10 1.04 -3.26
C GLU A 25 3.68 -0.43 -3.30
N ILE A 26 2.38 -0.69 -3.15
CA ILE A 26 1.81 -2.01 -3.44
C ILE A 26 1.35 -1.97 -4.89
N HIS A 27 1.98 -2.76 -5.75
CA HIS A 27 1.74 -2.76 -7.19
C HIS A 27 1.25 -4.11 -7.70
N LEU A 28 0.45 -4.07 -8.74
CA LEU A 28 0.08 -5.28 -9.49
C LEU A 28 1.34 -5.85 -10.16
N LEU A 29 1.55 -7.16 -10.08
CA LEU A 29 2.74 -7.80 -10.67
C LEU A 29 2.71 -7.79 -12.20
N ASP A 30 1.52 -7.74 -12.79
CA ASP A 30 1.32 -7.54 -14.22
C ASP A 30 1.14 -6.04 -14.53
N ASN A 31 1.89 -5.53 -15.46
CA ASN A 31 1.82 -4.11 -15.83
C ASN A 31 0.56 -3.77 -16.65
N LEU A 32 -0.18 -4.77 -17.12
CA LEU A 32 -1.33 -4.62 -18.00
C LEU A 32 -0.97 -3.79 -19.26
N ASP A 33 -1.65 -2.66 -19.42
CA ASP A 33 -1.52 -1.76 -20.56
C ASP A 33 -0.68 -0.51 -20.27
N ASP A 34 0.15 -0.50 -19.21
CA ASP A 34 1.01 0.65 -18.87
C ASP A 34 2.34 0.20 -18.23
N GLU A 35 3.45 0.53 -18.85
CA GLU A 35 4.80 0.12 -18.38
C GLU A 35 5.14 0.58 -16.96
N ARG A 36 4.50 1.63 -16.45
CA ARG A 36 4.63 2.09 -15.07
C ARG A 36 4.02 1.11 -14.08
N GLY A 37 3.13 0.22 -14.55
CA GLY A 37 2.30 -0.65 -13.73
C GLY A 37 1.20 0.10 -12.98
N PHE A 38 0.43 -0.63 -12.18
CA PHE A 38 -0.67 -0.10 -11.38
C PHE A 38 -0.42 -0.33 -9.91
N CYS A 39 -0.49 0.76 -9.12
CA CYS A 39 -0.32 0.75 -7.68
C CYS A 39 -1.66 1.00 -6.97
N ILE A 40 -1.82 0.44 -5.77
CA ILE A 40 -2.96 0.79 -4.90
C ILE A 40 -2.81 2.25 -4.49
N ASP A 41 -3.86 3.02 -4.70
CA ASP A 41 -3.88 4.48 -4.62
C ASP A 41 -5.16 4.96 -3.95
N ILE A 42 -5.08 6.00 -3.12
CA ILE A 42 -6.28 6.68 -2.60
C ILE A 42 -6.85 7.58 -3.70
N LYS A 43 -8.13 7.44 -4.02
CA LYS A 43 -8.78 8.23 -5.09
C LYS A 43 -8.62 9.73 -4.87
N GLY A 44 -7.92 10.39 -5.80
CA GLY A 44 -7.65 11.83 -5.76
C GLY A 44 -6.31 12.20 -6.38
N HIS A 45 -5.56 13.09 -5.75
CA HIS A 45 -4.26 13.50 -6.25
C HIS A 45 -3.32 13.84 -5.08
N LYS A 46 -2.36 12.98 -4.82
CA LYS A 46 -1.33 13.16 -3.80
C LYS A 46 -1.94 13.56 -2.44
N SER A 47 -1.45 14.63 -1.79
CA SER A 47 -1.97 15.11 -0.50
C SER A 47 -3.43 15.58 -0.50
N ARG A 48 -4.04 15.77 -1.69
CA ARG A 48 -5.45 16.12 -1.87
C ARG A 48 -6.35 14.92 -2.16
N ALA A 49 -5.82 13.70 -2.05
CA ALA A 49 -6.62 12.48 -2.14
C ALA A 49 -7.65 12.43 -1.00
N SER A 50 -8.80 11.81 -1.24
CA SER A 50 -9.91 11.75 -0.28
C SER A 50 -10.14 10.32 0.17
N ILE A 51 -9.97 10.09 1.47
CA ILE A 51 -10.19 8.76 2.08
C ILE A 51 -11.62 8.26 1.89
N GLU A 52 -12.59 9.16 1.84
CA GLU A 52 -14.02 8.84 1.66
C GLU A 52 -14.34 8.29 0.26
N LYS A 53 -13.51 8.61 -0.73
CA LYS A 53 -13.65 8.08 -2.09
C LYS A 53 -13.11 6.66 -2.23
N GLY A 54 -12.40 6.16 -1.21
CA GLY A 54 -11.80 4.83 -1.20
C GLY A 54 -10.55 4.71 -2.08
N ILE A 55 -10.25 3.49 -2.49
CA ILE A 55 -9.04 3.16 -3.24
C ILE A 55 -9.33 2.85 -4.72
N GLN A 56 -8.27 2.87 -5.51
CA GLN A 56 -8.23 2.48 -6.93
C GLN A 56 -6.87 1.89 -7.27
N ALA A 57 -6.75 1.25 -8.41
CA ALA A 57 -5.46 1.01 -9.06
C ALA A 57 -5.14 2.21 -9.95
N HIS A 58 -4.00 2.84 -9.74
CA HIS A 58 -3.52 4.01 -10.48
C HIS A 58 -2.12 3.75 -10.98
N THR A 59 -1.73 4.27 -12.15
CA THR A 59 -0.35 4.17 -12.61
C THR A 59 0.62 4.60 -11.52
N CYS A 60 1.62 3.78 -11.23
CA CYS A 60 2.53 4.01 -10.12
C CYS A 60 3.30 5.32 -10.27
N TYR A 61 3.55 6.03 -9.16
CA TYR A 61 4.32 7.27 -9.18
C TYR A 61 5.82 7.06 -9.00
N SER A 62 6.27 5.88 -8.58
CA SER A 62 7.70 5.58 -8.35
C SER A 62 8.58 5.79 -9.59
N TYR A 63 8.01 5.76 -10.80
CA TYR A 63 8.74 6.15 -12.00
C TYR A 63 9.27 7.60 -11.96
N GLN A 64 8.75 8.45 -11.07
CA GLN A 64 9.24 9.80 -10.79
C GLN A 64 10.31 9.82 -9.68
N GLY A 65 10.76 8.67 -9.20
CA GLY A 65 11.82 8.52 -8.21
C GLY A 65 11.38 8.48 -6.75
N GLN A 66 10.10 8.68 -6.44
CA GLN A 66 9.60 8.67 -5.05
C GLN A 66 8.22 8.03 -4.96
N VAL A 67 8.01 7.28 -3.86
CA VAL A 67 6.68 6.79 -3.50
C VAL A 67 5.77 7.96 -3.15
N SER A 68 4.63 8.09 -3.82
CA SER A 68 3.67 9.15 -3.56
C SER A 68 2.95 8.94 -2.23
N ILE A 69 2.57 10.03 -1.58
CA ILE A 69 1.91 10.02 -0.26
C ILE A 69 0.59 9.24 -0.26
N ASP A 70 -0.13 9.21 -1.38
CA ASP A 70 -1.41 8.52 -1.60
C ASP A 70 -1.25 7.06 -2.07
N GLN A 71 -0.02 6.64 -2.41
CA GLN A 71 0.35 5.26 -2.78
C GLN A 71 1.28 4.60 -1.76
N GLY A 72 1.73 5.34 -0.75
CA GLY A 72 2.77 4.90 0.19
C GLY A 72 2.23 4.12 1.38
N PHE A 73 2.59 2.84 1.48
CA PHE A 73 2.30 1.97 2.62
C PHE A 73 3.53 1.81 3.51
N LYS A 74 3.33 1.69 4.82
CA LYS A 74 4.42 1.42 5.76
C LYS A 74 4.84 -0.05 5.68
N LYS A 75 6.01 -0.35 5.14
CA LYS A 75 6.52 -1.70 4.89
C LYS A 75 6.45 -2.62 6.11
N GLN A 76 6.90 -2.16 7.27
CA GLN A 76 6.88 -2.93 8.51
C GLN A 76 5.48 -3.39 8.94
N ASN A 77 4.44 -2.65 8.57
CA ASN A 77 3.07 -2.99 8.93
C ASN A 77 2.50 -4.09 8.04
N LEU A 78 2.96 -4.21 6.79
CA LEU A 78 2.51 -5.23 5.84
C LEU A 78 2.82 -6.66 6.31
N THR A 79 3.97 -6.86 6.99
CA THR A 79 4.34 -8.16 7.57
C THR A 79 3.36 -8.64 8.65
N ASN A 80 2.63 -7.72 9.27
CA ASN A 80 1.60 -7.97 10.27
C ASN A 80 0.18 -7.87 9.68
N SER A 81 0.04 -7.91 8.36
CA SER A 81 -1.25 -7.78 7.67
C SER A 81 -1.98 -6.45 7.96
N VAL A 82 -1.21 -5.39 8.21
CA VAL A 82 -1.73 -4.03 8.45
C VAL A 82 -1.35 -3.13 7.28
N PHE A 83 -2.31 -2.83 6.43
CA PHE A 83 -2.14 -2.01 5.23
C PHE A 83 -2.24 -0.53 5.58
N TYR A 84 -1.27 -0.02 6.33
CA TYR A 84 -1.23 1.35 6.85
C TYR A 84 -0.65 2.35 5.86
N ILE A 85 -1.39 3.43 5.59
CA ILE A 85 -1.01 4.57 4.75
C ILE A 85 -0.71 5.77 5.66
N PRO A 86 0.56 5.99 6.04
CA PRO A 86 0.90 6.99 7.05
C PRO A 86 0.59 8.42 6.62
N GLY A 87 0.65 8.73 5.32
CA GLY A 87 0.34 10.06 4.81
C GLY A 87 -1.09 10.54 5.09
N PHE A 88 -2.00 9.60 5.35
CA PHE A 88 -3.41 9.87 5.67
C PHE A 88 -3.82 9.32 7.05
N SER A 89 -2.90 8.68 7.77
CA SER A 89 -3.15 8.06 9.08
C SER A 89 -4.30 7.05 9.06
N VAL A 90 -4.44 6.28 7.98
CA VAL A 90 -5.51 5.29 7.79
C VAL A 90 -4.96 3.93 7.38
N CYS A 91 -5.77 2.90 7.57
CA CYS A 91 -5.55 1.56 7.07
C CYS A 91 -6.57 1.20 6.00
N MET A 92 -6.13 0.47 4.97
CA MET A 92 -7.02 -0.20 4.04
C MET A 92 -7.60 -1.42 4.74
N LYS A 93 -8.91 -1.49 4.82
CA LYS A 93 -9.70 -2.54 5.44
C LYS A 93 -10.88 -2.94 4.56
N VAL A 94 -11.65 -3.93 5.00
CA VAL A 94 -12.81 -4.43 4.26
C VAL A 94 -14.06 -4.40 5.12
N LYS A 95 -15.12 -3.82 4.59
CA LYS A 95 -16.46 -3.85 5.15
C LYS A 95 -17.34 -4.84 4.42
N SER A 96 -18.09 -5.64 5.17
CA SER A 96 -19.13 -6.50 4.61
C SER A 96 -20.46 -5.75 4.57
N ILE A 97 -21.07 -5.62 3.39
CA ILE A 97 -22.34 -4.94 3.18
C ILE A 97 -23.21 -5.84 2.29
N ASN A 98 -24.36 -6.31 2.82
CA ASN A 98 -25.30 -7.13 2.03
C ASN A 98 -24.63 -8.26 1.26
N PHE A 99 -23.81 -9.06 1.96
CA PHE A 99 -23.03 -10.18 1.39
C PHE A 99 -22.00 -9.79 0.32
N LYS A 100 -21.69 -8.50 0.17
CA LYS A 100 -20.60 -7.99 -0.64
C LYS A 100 -19.48 -7.46 0.25
N TYR A 101 -18.26 -7.53 -0.26
CA TYR A 101 -17.08 -6.99 0.40
C TYR A 101 -16.64 -5.71 -0.32
N GLU A 102 -16.49 -4.63 0.45
CA GLU A 102 -16.00 -3.35 -0.06
C GLU A 102 -14.72 -2.95 0.64
N THR A 103 -13.71 -2.53 -0.12
CA THR A 103 -12.50 -1.95 0.43
C THR A 103 -12.77 -0.52 0.88
N ILE A 104 -12.39 -0.22 2.11
CA ILE A 104 -12.54 1.11 2.70
C ILE A 104 -11.25 1.56 3.38
N LEU A 105 -11.15 2.85 3.64
CA LEU A 105 -10.10 3.46 4.44
C LEU A 105 -10.67 3.89 5.78
N SER A 106 -10.04 3.46 6.88
CA SER A 106 -10.49 3.77 8.23
C SER A 106 -9.33 3.80 9.22
N LYS A 107 -9.60 4.13 10.48
CA LYS A 107 -8.62 3.96 11.57
C LYS A 107 -8.16 2.51 11.64
N CYS A 108 -6.88 2.30 11.92
CA CYS A 108 -6.27 0.96 11.91
C CYS A 108 -6.78 0.04 13.02
N ASP A 109 -7.21 0.60 14.15
CA ASP A 109 -7.73 -0.10 15.32
C ASP A 109 -9.24 -0.43 15.26
N ASN A 110 -9.89 -0.11 14.14
CA ASN A 110 -11.32 -0.43 13.98
C ASN A 110 -11.51 -1.95 13.87
N MET A 111 -12.02 -2.58 14.95
CA MET A 111 -12.22 -4.02 15.08
C MET A 111 -13.45 -4.55 14.34
N ASP A 112 -14.39 -3.68 13.95
CA ASP A 112 -15.61 -4.04 13.22
C ASP A 112 -15.36 -4.34 11.74
N LEU A 113 -14.13 -4.10 11.27
CA LEU A 113 -13.74 -4.25 9.88
C LEU A 113 -12.81 -5.44 9.68
N ASN A 114 -12.98 -6.09 8.54
CA ASN A 114 -12.17 -7.22 8.14
C ASN A 114 -10.78 -6.77 7.67
N ASN A 115 -9.78 -7.59 7.92
CA ASN A 115 -8.40 -7.35 7.50
C ASN A 115 -8.05 -8.15 6.24
N LEU A 116 -7.03 -7.64 5.55
CA LEU A 116 -6.42 -8.26 4.38
C LEU A 116 -5.05 -8.82 4.75
N ALA A 117 -4.57 -9.80 4.00
CA ALA A 117 -3.22 -10.34 4.13
C ALA A 117 -2.64 -10.72 2.77
N PHE A 118 -1.32 -10.65 2.63
CA PHE A 118 -0.62 -11.28 1.51
C PHE A 118 -0.59 -12.81 1.68
N SER A 119 -0.81 -13.54 0.58
CA SER A 119 -0.55 -14.97 0.48
C SER A 119 0.88 -15.23 -0.01
N GLU A 120 1.33 -16.48 0.10
CA GLU A 120 2.63 -16.92 -0.47
C GLU A 120 2.65 -16.81 -2.00
N SER A 121 1.49 -16.87 -2.65
CA SER A 121 1.33 -16.74 -4.11
C SER A 121 1.13 -15.29 -4.57
N ASN A 122 1.35 -14.32 -3.67
CA ASN A 122 1.26 -12.87 -3.91
C ASN A 122 -0.16 -12.32 -4.14
N GLU A 123 -1.22 -13.05 -3.78
CA GLU A 123 -2.54 -12.43 -3.70
C GLU A 123 -2.68 -11.64 -2.38
N ILE A 124 -3.46 -10.57 -2.42
CA ILE A 124 -3.98 -9.92 -1.21
C ILE A 124 -5.39 -10.47 -1.00
N HIS A 125 -5.58 -11.31 0.03
CA HIS A 125 -6.84 -11.97 0.31
C HIS A 125 -7.48 -11.47 1.61
N LEU A 126 -8.78 -11.70 1.73
CA LEU A 126 -9.52 -11.45 2.96
C LEU A 126 -9.16 -12.50 4.01
N ILE A 127 -8.77 -12.10 5.22
CA ILE A 127 -8.33 -13.05 6.27
C ILE A 127 -9.47 -13.99 6.67
N GLN A 128 -10.69 -13.48 6.80
CA GLN A 128 -11.89 -14.23 7.22
C GLN A 128 -12.43 -15.17 6.14
N ASP A 129 -12.17 -14.88 4.87
CA ASP A 129 -12.53 -15.73 3.74
C ASP A 129 -11.46 -15.65 2.64
N LYS A 130 -10.48 -16.54 2.73
CA LYS A 130 -9.33 -16.59 1.78
C LYS A 130 -9.73 -16.89 0.34
N SER A 131 -10.99 -17.18 0.05
CA SER A 131 -11.49 -17.34 -1.31
C SER A 131 -11.74 -16.01 -2.03
N TYR A 132 -11.59 -14.86 -1.34
CA TYR A 132 -11.70 -13.53 -1.94
C TYR A 132 -10.35 -12.83 -1.99
N CYS A 133 -10.00 -12.39 -3.19
CA CYS A 133 -8.75 -11.69 -3.51
C CYS A 133 -9.02 -10.25 -3.96
N LEU A 134 -8.15 -9.34 -3.57
CA LEU A 134 -8.13 -7.97 -4.08
C LEU A 134 -7.83 -8.01 -5.58
N THR A 135 -8.73 -7.50 -6.39
CA THR A 135 -8.75 -7.68 -7.85
C THR A 135 -8.87 -6.33 -8.55
N VAL A 136 -8.02 -6.09 -9.52
CA VAL A 136 -8.20 -4.98 -10.47
C VAL A 136 -9.33 -5.31 -11.43
N VAL A 137 -10.31 -4.42 -11.56
CA VAL A 137 -11.44 -4.62 -12.49
C VAL A 137 -11.00 -4.31 -13.92
N GLU A 138 -10.96 -5.33 -14.77
CA GLU A 138 -10.37 -5.27 -16.12
C GLU A 138 -11.00 -4.17 -16.98
N ASN A 139 -12.31 -4.10 -17.05
CA ASN A 139 -13.05 -3.19 -17.93
C ASN A 139 -13.36 -1.82 -17.30
N SER A 140 -12.63 -1.42 -16.25
CA SER A 140 -12.85 -0.17 -15.53
C SER A 140 -11.83 0.93 -15.85
N LEU A 141 -11.09 0.78 -16.96
CA LEU A 141 -10.04 1.72 -17.36
C LEU A 141 -10.58 3.14 -17.53
N ARG A 142 -9.95 4.06 -16.83
CA ARG A 142 -10.17 5.51 -16.94
C ARG A 142 -8.83 6.22 -17.19
N LYS A 143 -8.87 7.30 -17.97
CA LYS A 143 -7.72 8.19 -18.18
C LYS A 143 -7.80 9.38 -17.24
N GLY A 144 -6.68 9.75 -16.65
CA GLY A 144 -6.52 10.95 -15.84
C GLY A 144 -6.57 12.24 -16.67
N LYS A 145 -6.58 13.38 -15.97
CA LYS A 145 -6.55 14.70 -16.61
C LYS A 145 -5.15 15.26 -16.80
N GLY A 146 -4.11 14.55 -16.35
CA GLY A 146 -2.72 15.02 -16.39
C GLY A 146 -1.72 13.90 -16.44
N GLY A 147 -0.44 14.31 -16.47
CA GLY A 147 0.70 13.42 -16.62
C GLY A 147 1.19 13.33 -18.08
N SER A 148 2.48 13.04 -18.23
CA SER A 148 3.09 12.73 -19.54
C SER A 148 3.99 11.52 -19.35
N PRO A 149 3.55 10.32 -19.79
CA PRO A 149 2.23 10.00 -20.39
C PRO A 149 1.05 10.16 -19.42
N ILE A 150 -0.17 10.28 -19.96
CA ILE A 150 -1.41 10.43 -19.18
C ILE A 150 -1.55 9.29 -18.18
N HIS A 151 -1.93 9.60 -16.94
CA HIS A 151 -2.20 8.61 -15.91
C HIS A 151 -3.44 7.79 -16.25
N LYS A 152 -3.40 6.50 -15.86
CA LYS A 152 -4.52 5.56 -16.01
C LYS A 152 -4.97 5.09 -14.64
N MET A 153 -6.26 4.83 -14.49
CA MET A 153 -6.87 4.29 -13.28
C MET A 153 -7.81 3.15 -13.62
N ARG A 154 -7.93 2.20 -12.67
CA ARG A 154 -8.88 1.09 -12.69
C ARG A 154 -9.52 0.94 -11.32
N ASP A 155 -10.71 0.37 -11.25
CA ASP A 155 -11.33 0.05 -9.98
C ASP A 155 -10.67 -1.18 -9.35
N ILE A 156 -10.76 -1.25 -8.03
CA ILE A 156 -10.31 -2.40 -7.23
C ILE A 156 -11.51 -2.92 -6.45
N GLU A 157 -11.71 -4.24 -6.49
CA GLU A 157 -12.78 -4.94 -5.79
C GLU A 157 -12.26 -6.23 -5.16
N LEU A 158 -13.00 -6.77 -4.19
CA LEU A 158 -12.81 -8.13 -3.72
C LEU A 158 -13.65 -9.09 -4.58
N GLN A 159 -12.97 -9.96 -5.32
CA GLN A 159 -13.58 -10.99 -6.15
C GLN A 159 -13.08 -12.36 -5.74
N LYS A 160 -13.77 -13.44 -6.16
CA LYS A 160 -13.26 -14.80 -5.93
C LYS A 160 -11.86 -14.95 -6.54
N CYS A 161 -10.93 -15.51 -5.76
CA CYS A 161 -9.60 -15.81 -6.26
C CYS A 161 -9.68 -16.80 -7.43
N ASN A 162 -9.05 -16.50 -8.55
CA ASN A 162 -9.18 -17.28 -9.77
C ASN A 162 -7.87 -17.29 -10.58
N LYS A 163 -7.34 -18.48 -10.81
CA LYS A 163 -6.09 -18.67 -11.57
C LYS A 163 -6.13 -18.09 -12.99
N ASN A 164 -7.30 -18.04 -13.61
CA ASN A 164 -7.46 -17.53 -14.97
C ASN A 164 -7.29 -15.99 -15.06
N ILE A 165 -7.43 -15.30 -13.94
CA ILE A 165 -7.28 -13.84 -13.84
C ILE A 165 -6.15 -13.42 -12.87
N HIS A 166 -5.16 -14.27 -12.65
CA HIS A 166 -4.03 -13.97 -11.74
C HIS A 166 -3.31 -12.67 -12.08
N HIS A 167 -3.26 -12.29 -13.37
CA HIS A 167 -2.70 -11.01 -13.82
C HIS A 167 -3.43 -9.79 -13.22
N LEU A 168 -4.66 -9.95 -12.73
CA LEU A 168 -5.45 -8.92 -12.06
C LEU A 168 -5.46 -9.05 -10.52
N GLN A 169 -4.89 -10.12 -9.95
CA GLN A 169 -5.02 -10.48 -8.53
C GLN A 169 -3.69 -10.62 -7.80
N ARG A 170 -2.55 -10.59 -8.49
CA ARG A 170 -1.24 -10.76 -7.86
C ARG A 170 -0.55 -9.43 -7.64
N TRP A 171 -0.17 -9.20 -6.42
CA TRP A 171 0.40 -7.94 -5.94
C TRP A 171 1.78 -8.15 -5.34
N GLY A 172 2.66 -7.21 -5.54
CA GLY A 172 3.94 -7.10 -4.86
C GLY A 172 4.08 -5.74 -4.19
N TYR A 173 5.21 -5.50 -3.52
CA TYR A 173 5.54 -4.17 -3.05
C TYR A 173 6.99 -3.83 -3.38
N ARG A 174 7.25 -2.57 -3.65
CA ARG A 174 8.57 -2.02 -4.00
C ARG A 174 8.75 -0.59 -3.45
N ASN A 175 10.01 -0.18 -3.37
CA ASN A 175 10.40 1.21 -3.05
C ASN A 175 10.40 2.06 -4.32
#